data_b02eece4e0731e2fc7412ea645f522fb
#
_entry.id   b02eece4e0731e2fc7412ea645f522fb
#
_cell.length_a   1.000
_cell.length_b   1.000
_cell.length_c   1.000
_cell.angle_alpha   90.00
_cell.angle_beta   90.00
_cell.angle_gamma   90.00
#
_symmetry.space_group_name_H-M   'P 1'
#
loop_
_entity.id
_entity.type
_entity.pdbx_description
1 polymer ?
#
loop_
_entity_poly.entity_id
_entity_poly.type
_entity_poly.pdbx_seq_one_letter_code
_entity_poly.pdbx_strand_id
1 'polypeptide(L)'
;MLFYFSGIVMKVFKFGGASVKDATSVKNAVEILKGFKGEKLLVVISAMGKTTNALEKVVNDYFFSKGNAHTSLKEVRDYHQQIMEELFSEKTNPVFDKVNNFFVEADWMLDEKPQHTYSFVYDQIVSLGELISTCIVSAYLEQQGCSNIWLDVRDVLMTDNTYREAKVDWQKSEMLVQKQVVPVFNRVDVIITQGFIGGTSENYTTTLGREGSDYTAAIFAYL
;
A
#
# COMPACT_ATOMS: atom_id res chain seq x y z
N MET A 1 19.47 1.74 -5.98
CA MET A 1 20.48 0.81 -5.45
C MET A 1 20.34 -0.50 -6.22
N LEU A 2 21.44 -1.08 -6.71
CA LEU A 2 21.45 -2.33 -7.49
C LEU A 2 21.73 -3.51 -6.55
N PHE A 3 20.85 -4.52 -6.57
CA PHE A 3 21.00 -5.72 -5.76
C PHE A 3 21.02 -6.98 -6.63
N TYR A 4 21.83 -7.98 -6.23
CA TYR A 4 21.94 -9.26 -6.92
C TYR A 4 21.18 -10.33 -6.13
N PHE A 5 20.03 -10.75 -6.63
CA PHE A 5 19.30 -11.91 -6.13
C PHE A 5 19.43 -13.07 -7.11
N SER A 6 20.04 -14.16 -6.72
CA SER A 6 20.09 -15.42 -7.53
C SER A 6 20.29 -15.18 -9.05
N GLY A 7 21.08 -14.17 -9.43
CA GLY A 7 21.32 -13.81 -10.83
C GLY A 7 20.36 -12.75 -11.41
N ILE A 8 19.33 -12.30 -10.69
CA ILE A 8 18.43 -11.22 -11.10
C ILE A 8 18.92 -9.90 -10.48
N VAL A 9 19.19 -8.92 -11.33
CA VAL A 9 19.45 -7.54 -10.89
C VAL A 9 18.11 -6.82 -10.77
N MET A 10 17.72 -6.46 -9.55
CA MET A 10 16.48 -5.75 -9.26
C MET A 10 16.79 -4.33 -8.77
N LYS A 11 15.95 -3.37 -9.15
CA LYS A 11 15.95 -2.02 -8.59
C LYS A 11 14.75 -1.84 -7.67
N VAL A 12 14.96 -1.23 -6.51
CA VAL A 12 13.88 -0.82 -5.63
C VAL A 12 13.64 0.66 -5.80
N PHE A 13 12.40 1.03 -6.18
CA PHE A 13 11.95 2.41 -6.28
C PHE A 13 10.99 2.73 -5.15
N LYS A 14 10.95 4.00 -4.73
CA LYS A 14 9.95 4.47 -3.78
C LYS A 14 9.30 5.75 -4.26
N PHE A 15 7.95 5.76 -4.25
CA PHE A 15 7.16 6.96 -4.47
C PHE A 15 6.45 7.37 -3.18
N GLY A 16 6.76 8.59 -2.69
CA GLY A 16 6.08 9.17 -1.54
C GLY A 16 4.67 9.68 -1.88
N GLY A 17 3.85 9.95 -0.86
CA GLY A 17 2.48 10.40 -1.04
C GLY A 17 2.31 11.63 -1.93
N ALA A 18 3.26 12.57 -1.90
CA ALA A 18 3.24 13.73 -2.78
C ALA A 18 3.40 13.38 -4.27
N SER A 19 4.11 12.27 -4.56
CA SER A 19 4.35 11.80 -5.94
C SER A 19 3.15 11.07 -6.55
N VAL A 20 2.12 10.77 -5.76
CA VAL A 20 0.90 10.07 -6.19
C VAL A 20 -0.36 10.73 -5.63
N LYS A 21 -0.30 12.02 -5.28
CA LYS A 21 -1.36 12.75 -4.57
C LYS A 21 -2.63 13.02 -5.38
N ASP A 22 -2.57 12.94 -6.70
CA ASP A 22 -3.66 13.21 -7.62
C ASP A 22 -3.44 12.44 -8.93
N ALA A 23 -4.42 12.45 -9.81
CA ALA A 23 -4.35 11.75 -11.09
C ALA A 23 -3.16 12.20 -11.95
N THR A 24 -2.82 13.48 -11.95
CA THR A 24 -1.68 14.01 -12.68
C THR A 24 -0.37 13.46 -12.15
N SER A 25 -0.23 13.40 -10.83
CA SER A 25 0.94 12.84 -10.16
C SER A 25 1.08 11.34 -10.42
N VAL A 26 -0.03 10.59 -10.41
CA VAL A 26 -0.04 9.15 -10.78
C VAL A 26 0.39 8.95 -12.23
N LYS A 27 -0.15 9.74 -13.17
CA LYS A 27 0.26 9.71 -14.59
C LYS A 27 1.76 9.94 -14.74
N ASN A 28 2.31 10.92 -14.04
CA ASN A 28 3.75 11.21 -14.06
C ASN A 28 4.59 10.07 -13.46
N ALA A 29 4.16 9.49 -12.33
CA ALA A 29 4.85 8.35 -11.73
C ALA A 29 4.90 7.15 -12.69
N VAL A 30 3.79 6.87 -13.38
CA VAL A 30 3.71 5.80 -14.38
C VAL A 30 4.60 6.08 -15.60
N GLU A 31 4.66 7.32 -16.09
CA GLU A 31 5.59 7.67 -17.20
C GLU A 31 7.06 7.48 -16.78
N ILE A 32 7.41 7.79 -15.52
CA ILE A 32 8.75 7.49 -14.99
C ILE A 32 9.02 5.98 -15.04
N LEU A 33 8.08 5.16 -14.57
CA LEU A 33 8.24 3.70 -14.57
C LEU A 33 8.38 3.12 -15.98
N LYS A 34 7.64 3.63 -16.95
CA LYS A 34 7.74 3.24 -18.37
C LYS A 34 9.13 3.47 -18.96
N GLY A 35 9.87 4.46 -18.44
CA GLY A 35 11.25 4.72 -18.83
C GLY A 35 12.25 3.61 -18.46
N PHE A 36 11.84 2.66 -17.60
CA PHE A 36 12.65 1.53 -17.14
C PHE A 36 12.19 0.18 -17.74
N LYS A 37 11.54 0.21 -18.88
CA LYS A 37 11.04 -1.00 -19.56
C LYS A 37 12.15 -2.03 -19.77
N GLY A 38 11.89 -3.28 -19.36
CA GLY A 38 12.85 -4.38 -19.43
C GLY A 38 13.77 -4.49 -18.21
N GLU A 39 13.66 -3.59 -17.24
CA GLU A 39 14.36 -3.69 -15.97
C GLU A 39 13.42 -4.28 -14.89
N LYS A 40 13.96 -5.07 -13.97
CA LYS A 40 13.20 -5.64 -12.86
C LYS A 40 13.06 -4.59 -11.75
N LEU A 41 11.82 -4.15 -11.50
CA LEU A 41 11.50 -3.11 -10.54
C LEU A 41 10.58 -3.63 -9.44
N LEU A 42 10.98 -3.45 -8.20
CA LEU A 42 10.07 -3.49 -7.06
C LEU A 42 9.78 -2.05 -6.64
N VAL A 43 8.51 -1.66 -6.71
CA VAL A 43 8.08 -0.28 -6.51
C VAL A 43 7.25 -0.17 -5.25
N VAL A 44 7.80 0.49 -4.24
CA VAL A 44 7.14 0.78 -2.97
C VAL A 44 6.41 2.12 -3.06
N ILE A 45 5.13 2.14 -2.74
CA ILE A 45 4.32 3.36 -2.84
C ILE A 45 3.65 3.65 -1.50
N SER A 46 3.69 4.92 -1.08
CA SER A 46 3.00 5.42 0.11
C SER A 46 1.53 5.73 -0.20
N ALA A 47 0.74 5.97 0.85
CA ALA A 47 -0.61 6.53 0.74
C ALA A 47 -0.62 7.83 -0.07
N MET A 48 -1.70 8.10 -0.80
CA MET A 48 -1.85 9.29 -1.66
C MET A 48 -1.98 10.57 -0.82
N GLY A 49 -1.17 11.57 -1.14
CA GLY A 49 -1.27 12.91 -0.54
C GLY A 49 -1.21 12.91 0.98
N LYS A 50 -2.33 13.29 1.62
CA LYS A 50 -2.47 13.35 3.08
C LYS A 50 -3.42 12.28 3.63
N THR A 51 -3.63 11.19 2.91
CA THR A 51 -4.57 10.12 3.26
C THR A 51 -4.27 9.52 4.64
N THR A 52 -3.00 9.31 4.98
CA THR A 52 -2.60 8.81 6.32
C THR A 52 -3.17 9.69 7.44
N ASN A 53 -3.05 11.02 7.33
CA ASN A 53 -3.59 11.95 8.32
C ASN A 53 -5.14 11.93 8.34
N ALA A 54 -5.78 11.79 7.17
CA ALA A 54 -7.23 11.72 7.07
C ALA A 54 -7.77 10.42 7.70
N LEU A 55 -7.10 9.29 7.49
CA LEU A 55 -7.43 8.01 8.12
C LEU A 55 -7.14 8.02 9.63
N GLU A 56 -6.07 8.69 10.08
CA GLU A 56 -5.85 8.90 11.52
C GLU A 56 -6.99 9.71 12.15
N LYS A 57 -7.56 10.69 11.43
CA LYS A 57 -8.76 11.39 11.87
C LYS A 57 -9.95 10.43 12.01
N VAL A 58 -10.16 9.51 11.07
CA VAL A 58 -11.19 8.46 11.16
C VAL A 58 -11.02 7.65 12.44
N VAL A 59 -9.80 7.19 12.74
CA VAL A 59 -9.50 6.45 13.98
C VAL A 59 -9.80 7.26 15.21
N ASN A 60 -9.43 8.56 15.24
CA ASN A 60 -9.68 9.45 16.36
C ASN A 60 -11.19 9.69 16.57
N ASP A 61 -11.93 9.91 15.49
CA ASP A 61 -13.39 10.09 15.53
C ASP A 61 -14.10 8.83 16.06
N TYR A 62 -13.64 7.65 15.62
CA TYR A 62 -14.17 6.37 16.05
C TYR A 62 -13.83 6.05 17.51
N PHE A 63 -12.54 6.09 17.86
CA PHE A 63 -12.07 5.61 19.15
C PHE A 63 -12.41 6.55 20.31
N PHE A 64 -12.33 7.85 20.07
CA PHE A 64 -12.56 8.88 21.10
C PHE A 64 -13.91 9.60 20.97
N SER A 65 -14.74 9.19 20.00
CA SER A 65 -16.03 9.84 19.71
C SER A 65 -15.90 11.37 19.51
N LYS A 66 -14.82 11.82 18.86
CA LYS A 66 -14.53 13.24 18.61
C LYS A 66 -15.29 13.81 17.41
N GLY A 67 -15.86 12.94 16.59
CA GLY A 67 -16.60 13.29 15.38
C GLY A 67 -17.40 12.09 14.84
N ASN A 68 -17.76 12.15 13.57
CA ASN A 68 -18.42 11.04 12.90
C ASN A 68 -17.43 10.30 12.01
N ALA A 69 -17.00 9.11 12.45
CA ALA A 69 -15.99 8.31 11.75
C ALA A 69 -16.41 7.94 10.32
N HIS A 70 -17.68 7.59 10.09
CA HIS A 70 -18.18 7.28 8.75
C HIS A 70 -18.15 8.51 7.83
N THR A 71 -18.42 9.71 8.35
CA THR A 71 -18.29 10.95 7.57
C THR A 71 -16.83 11.18 7.19
N SER A 72 -15.91 11.02 8.13
CA SER A 72 -14.47 11.17 7.87
C SER A 72 -13.94 10.09 6.91
N LEU A 73 -14.42 8.86 7.00
CA LEU A 73 -14.07 7.78 6.04
C LEU A 73 -14.64 8.07 4.65
N LYS A 74 -15.86 8.64 4.58
CA LYS A 74 -16.47 9.04 3.30
C LYS A 74 -15.64 10.11 2.60
N GLU A 75 -15.08 11.09 3.31
CA GLU A 75 -14.19 12.10 2.73
C GLU A 75 -12.95 11.45 2.08
N VAL A 76 -12.38 10.42 2.73
CA VAL A 76 -11.25 9.66 2.17
C VAL A 76 -11.69 8.88 0.92
N ARG A 77 -12.87 8.26 0.97
CA ARG A 77 -13.44 7.53 -0.17
C ARG A 77 -13.67 8.46 -1.37
N ASP A 78 -14.31 9.59 -1.14
CA ASP A 78 -14.63 10.57 -2.19
C ASP A 78 -13.35 11.10 -2.86
N TYR A 79 -12.29 11.37 -2.10
CA TYR A 79 -10.99 11.79 -2.62
C TYR A 79 -10.38 10.74 -3.57
N HIS A 80 -10.36 9.47 -3.19
CA HIS A 80 -9.81 8.42 -4.05
C HIS A 80 -10.72 8.10 -5.23
N GLN A 81 -12.04 8.19 -5.04
CA GLN A 81 -13.02 8.04 -6.12
C GLN A 81 -12.79 9.07 -7.22
N GLN A 82 -12.58 10.35 -6.86
CA GLN A 82 -12.26 11.39 -7.81
C GLN A 82 -10.98 11.09 -8.60
N ILE A 83 -9.91 10.65 -7.93
CA ILE A 83 -8.64 10.28 -8.59
C ILE A 83 -8.89 9.15 -9.59
N MET A 84 -9.64 8.11 -9.20
CA MET A 84 -9.96 6.99 -10.09
C MET A 84 -10.79 7.45 -11.30
N GLU A 85 -11.79 8.31 -11.12
CA GLU A 85 -12.60 8.83 -12.22
C GLU A 85 -11.79 9.68 -13.22
N GLU A 86 -10.73 10.33 -12.76
CA GLU A 86 -9.80 11.09 -13.64
C GLU A 86 -8.76 10.18 -14.35
N LEU A 87 -8.49 8.99 -13.81
CA LEU A 87 -7.52 8.01 -14.36
C LEU A 87 -8.19 7.02 -15.32
N PHE A 88 -9.40 6.57 -14.99
CA PHE A 88 -10.10 5.51 -15.69
C PHE A 88 -11.37 6.04 -16.37
N SER A 89 -11.44 5.91 -17.68
CA SER A 89 -12.61 6.35 -18.46
C SER A 89 -13.85 5.48 -18.21
N GLU A 90 -13.65 4.22 -17.84
CA GLU A 90 -14.72 3.24 -17.64
C GLU A 90 -14.90 2.93 -16.15
N LYS A 91 -16.09 3.22 -15.63
CA LYS A 91 -16.45 2.88 -14.22
C LYS A 91 -16.59 1.38 -13.98
N THR A 92 -16.57 0.58 -15.04
CA THR A 92 -16.55 -0.90 -14.99
C THR A 92 -15.16 -1.49 -14.75
N ASN A 93 -14.12 -0.65 -14.68
CA ASN A 93 -12.77 -1.13 -14.37
C ASN A 93 -12.77 -1.81 -12.98
N PRO A 94 -12.24 -3.04 -12.86
CA PRO A 94 -12.26 -3.80 -11.60
C PRO A 94 -11.59 -3.10 -10.42
N VAL A 95 -10.77 -2.07 -10.66
CA VAL A 95 -10.14 -1.29 -9.59
C VAL A 95 -11.17 -0.59 -8.69
N PHE A 96 -12.32 -0.15 -9.25
CA PHE A 96 -13.36 0.49 -8.47
C PHE A 96 -13.93 -0.44 -7.40
N ASP A 97 -14.25 -1.68 -7.78
CA ASP A 97 -14.75 -2.69 -6.84
C ASP A 97 -13.67 -3.07 -5.82
N LYS A 98 -12.43 -3.27 -6.28
CA LYS A 98 -11.32 -3.63 -5.39
C LYS A 98 -11.04 -2.56 -4.34
N VAL A 99 -11.03 -1.30 -4.73
CA VAL A 99 -10.86 -0.16 -3.80
C VAL A 99 -12.07 -0.02 -2.87
N ASN A 100 -13.29 -0.19 -3.41
CA ASN A 100 -14.49 -0.14 -2.58
C ASN A 100 -14.50 -1.21 -1.48
N ASN A 101 -14.00 -2.42 -1.76
CA ASN A 101 -13.93 -3.50 -0.76
C ASN A 101 -13.07 -3.10 0.46
N PHE A 102 -11.95 -2.39 0.27
CA PHE A 102 -11.18 -1.88 1.39
C PHE A 102 -12.00 -0.91 2.28
N PHE A 103 -12.82 -0.07 1.67
CA PHE A 103 -13.69 0.83 2.43
C PHE A 103 -14.82 0.09 3.14
N VAL A 104 -15.37 -0.96 2.55
CA VAL A 104 -16.40 -1.80 3.17
C VAL A 104 -15.85 -2.51 4.41
N GLU A 105 -14.61 -3.02 4.37
CA GLU A 105 -13.94 -3.61 5.54
C GLU A 105 -13.79 -2.58 6.67
N ALA A 106 -13.44 -1.33 6.33
CA ALA A 106 -13.37 -0.26 7.31
C ALA A 106 -14.74 0.11 7.89
N ASP A 107 -15.78 0.22 7.04
CA ASP A 107 -17.15 0.49 7.51
C ASP A 107 -17.60 -0.56 8.53
N TRP A 108 -17.38 -1.85 8.27
CA TRP A 108 -17.73 -2.92 9.23
C TRP A 108 -17.03 -2.76 10.58
N MET A 109 -15.76 -2.35 10.57
CA MET A 109 -15.05 -2.08 11.83
C MET A 109 -15.66 -0.88 12.58
N LEU A 110 -16.10 0.15 11.85
CA LEU A 110 -16.67 1.36 12.43
C LEU A 110 -18.12 1.18 12.94
N ASP A 111 -18.85 0.15 12.47
CA ASP A 111 -20.22 -0.14 12.89
C ASP A 111 -20.30 -0.68 14.32
N GLU A 112 -19.21 -1.25 14.83
CA GLU A 112 -19.13 -1.77 16.19
C GLU A 112 -18.41 -0.78 17.11
N LYS A 113 -18.59 -0.94 18.42
CA LYS A 113 -17.79 -0.20 19.40
C LYS A 113 -16.35 -0.72 19.41
N PRO A 114 -15.34 0.14 19.68
CA PRO A 114 -13.96 -0.29 19.76
C PRO A 114 -13.77 -1.42 20.79
N GLN A 115 -13.37 -2.60 20.34
CA GLN A 115 -13.08 -3.75 21.20
C GLN A 115 -11.58 -3.98 21.39
N HIS A 116 -10.75 -3.34 20.58
CA HIS A 116 -9.29 -3.45 20.57
C HIS A 116 -8.62 -2.15 21.04
N THR A 117 -7.31 -2.20 21.25
CA THR A 117 -6.52 -1.01 21.61
C THR A 117 -6.51 0.02 20.47
N TYR A 118 -6.29 1.28 20.83
CA TYR A 118 -6.13 2.35 19.83
C TYR A 118 -5.07 2.02 18.78
N SER A 119 -3.93 1.49 19.19
CA SER A 119 -2.82 1.16 18.28
C SER A 119 -3.18 0.06 17.30
N PHE A 120 -3.93 -0.96 17.72
CA PHE A 120 -4.46 -1.98 16.82
C PHE A 120 -5.41 -1.36 15.79
N VAL A 121 -6.42 -0.61 16.25
CA VAL A 121 -7.40 0.03 15.36
C VAL A 121 -6.72 1.00 14.37
N TYR A 122 -5.73 1.75 14.86
CA TYR A 122 -4.92 2.63 14.03
C TYR A 122 -4.29 1.86 12.85
N ASP A 123 -3.62 0.76 13.12
CA ASP A 123 -2.93 -0.02 12.09
C ASP A 123 -3.91 -0.63 11.07
N GLN A 124 -5.07 -1.14 11.52
CA GLN A 124 -6.07 -1.70 10.60
C GLN A 124 -6.68 -0.63 9.68
N ILE A 125 -6.96 0.58 10.19
CA ILE A 125 -7.61 1.64 9.39
C ILE A 125 -6.59 2.44 8.59
N VAL A 126 -5.47 2.85 9.18
CA VAL A 126 -4.52 3.74 8.51
C VAL A 126 -3.80 3.04 7.35
N SER A 127 -3.58 1.73 7.46
CA SER A 127 -2.99 0.91 6.39
C SER A 127 -3.78 0.92 5.07
N LEU A 128 -5.07 1.23 5.11
CA LEU A 128 -5.90 1.31 3.90
C LEU A 128 -5.36 2.34 2.90
N GLY A 129 -4.70 3.39 3.38
CA GLY A 129 -4.10 4.42 2.52
C GLY A 129 -3.10 3.83 1.52
N GLU A 130 -2.23 2.96 1.99
CA GLU A 130 -1.22 2.29 1.16
C GLU A 130 -1.83 1.21 0.27
N LEU A 131 -2.78 0.44 0.77
CA LEU A 131 -3.48 -0.59 0.00
C LEU A 131 -4.24 0.04 -1.19
N ILE A 132 -5.00 1.09 -0.94
CA ILE A 132 -5.77 1.81 -1.96
C ILE A 132 -4.83 2.47 -2.98
N SER A 133 -3.82 3.20 -2.51
CA SER A 133 -2.86 3.91 -3.36
C SER A 133 -2.18 2.96 -4.35
N THR A 134 -1.63 1.86 -3.84
CA THR A 134 -0.90 0.89 -4.66
C THR A 134 -1.82 0.14 -5.62
N CYS A 135 -3.06 -0.14 -5.22
CA CYS A 135 -4.07 -0.76 -6.07
C CYS A 135 -4.39 0.14 -7.27
N ILE A 136 -4.61 1.44 -7.04
CA ILE A 136 -4.91 2.43 -8.10
C ILE A 136 -3.72 2.56 -9.06
N VAL A 137 -2.50 2.72 -8.53
CA VAL A 137 -1.30 2.89 -9.37
C VAL A 137 -1.02 1.63 -10.19
N SER A 138 -1.13 0.44 -9.61
CA SER A 138 -0.95 -0.84 -10.31
C SER A 138 -1.95 -1.00 -11.45
N ALA A 139 -3.23 -0.72 -11.20
CA ALA A 139 -4.28 -0.80 -12.22
C ALA A 139 -4.06 0.22 -13.36
N TYR A 140 -3.63 1.44 -13.03
CA TYR A 140 -3.34 2.44 -14.04
C TYR A 140 -2.09 2.10 -14.87
N LEU A 141 -1.06 1.56 -14.23
CA LEU A 141 0.15 1.07 -14.93
C LEU A 141 -0.20 -0.04 -15.93
N GLU A 142 -1.06 -0.98 -15.54
CA GLU A 142 -1.57 -2.05 -16.42
C GLU A 142 -2.37 -1.48 -17.60
N GLN A 143 -3.28 -0.53 -17.36
CA GLN A 143 -4.03 0.17 -18.40
C GLN A 143 -3.12 0.88 -19.40
N GLN A 144 -1.95 1.35 -18.96
CA GLN A 144 -0.94 1.97 -19.82
C GLN A 144 -0.05 0.96 -20.57
N GLY A 145 -0.41 -0.32 -20.54
CA GLY A 145 0.29 -1.39 -21.25
C GLY A 145 1.60 -1.85 -20.60
N CYS A 146 1.79 -1.54 -19.31
CA CYS A 146 2.92 -2.01 -18.53
C CYS A 146 2.45 -3.13 -17.60
N SER A 147 2.66 -4.38 -18.01
CA SER A 147 2.31 -5.54 -17.20
C SER A 147 3.04 -5.51 -15.86
N ASN A 148 2.27 -5.66 -14.79
CA ASN A 148 2.79 -5.62 -13.44
C ASN A 148 1.99 -6.56 -12.52
N ILE A 149 2.52 -6.81 -11.34
CA ILE A 149 1.80 -7.52 -10.28
C ILE A 149 1.68 -6.60 -9.07
N TRP A 150 0.46 -6.45 -8.58
CA TRP A 150 0.19 -5.88 -7.26
C TRP A 150 0.44 -6.96 -6.20
N LEU A 151 1.44 -6.73 -5.35
CA LEU A 151 1.82 -7.61 -4.26
C LEU A 151 1.33 -6.99 -2.94
N ASP A 152 0.57 -7.75 -2.17
CA ASP A 152 0.26 -7.37 -0.79
C ASP A 152 1.52 -7.56 0.07
N VAL A 153 2.07 -6.47 0.57
CA VAL A 153 3.29 -6.52 1.37
C VAL A 153 3.13 -7.33 2.66
N ARG A 154 1.91 -7.43 3.18
CA ARG A 154 1.57 -8.17 4.40
C ARG A 154 1.82 -9.68 4.28
N ASP A 155 1.82 -10.19 3.04
CA ASP A 155 2.09 -11.61 2.76
C ASP A 155 3.60 -11.95 2.82
N VAL A 156 4.47 -10.94 2.74
CA VAL A 156 5.91 -11.15 2.60
C VAL A 156 6.76 -10.37 3.62
N LEU A 157 6.27 -9.26 4.15
CA LEU A 157 6.93 -8.49 5.20
C LEU A 157 6.29 -8.80 6.54
N MET A 158 6.87 -9.76 7.23
CA MET A 158 6.35 -10.23 8.53
C MET A 158 6.87 -9.37 9.67
N THR A 159 6.00 -9.14 10.64
CA THR A 159 6.30 -8.33 11.83
C THR A 159 5.82 -9.01 13.11
N ASP A 160 6.27 -8.48 14.25
CA ASP A 160 5.65 -8.75 15.55
C ASP A 160 4.32 -7.99 15.70
N ASN A 161 3.65 -8.18 16.84
CA ASN A 161 2.37 -7.55 17.18
C ASN A 161 2.55 -6.19 17.90
N THR A 162 3.68 -5.51 17.72
CA THR A 162 3.90 -4.15 18.23
C THR A 162 3.28 -3.16 17.27
N TYR A 163 1.98 -2.86 17.46
CA TYR A 163 1.25 -1.95 16.58
C TYR A 163 1.84 -0.54 16.60
N ARG A 164 1.81 0.16 15.46
CA ARG A 164 2.34 1.50 15.14
C ARG A 164 3.86 1.59 14.98
N GLU A 165 4.63 0.67 15.54
CA GLU A 165 6.10 0.62 15.46
C GLU A 165 6.58 -0.84 15.41
N ALA A 166 5.93 -1.64 14.54
CA ALA A 166 6.18 -3.07 14.44
C ALA A 166 7.62 -3.39 14.03
N LYS A 167 8.15 -4.43 14.65
CA LYS A 167 9.51 -4.92 14.37
C LYS A 167 9.46 -6.01 13.32
N VAL A 168 10.31 -5.87 12.33
CA VAL A 168 10.39 -6.83 11.21
C VAL A 168 11.01 -8.14 11.68
N ASP A 169 10.35 -9.25 11.36
CA ASP A 169 10.93 -10.59 11.40
C ASP A 169 11.75 -10.80 10.12
N TRP A 170 13.03 -10.48 10.21
CA TRP A 170 13.95 -10.50 9.07
C TRP A 170 14.07 -11.88 8.44
N GLN A 171 14.22 -12.92 9.27
CA GLN A 171 14.41 -14.30 8.78
C GLN A 171 13.19 -14.79 8.01
N LYS A 172 12.00 -14.57 8.57
CA LYS A 172 10.75 -14.98 7.93
C LYS A 172 10.46 -14.16 6.68
N SER A 173 10.70 -12.84 6.72
CA SER A 173 10.50 -11.95 5.57
C SER A 173 11.45 -12.30 4.42
N GLU A 174 12.74 -12.55 4.69
CA GLU A 174 13.70 -12.99 3.69
C GLU A 174 13.24 -14.29 3.00
N MET A 175 12.86 -15.30 3.78
CA MET A 175 12.36 -16.56 3.25
C MET A 175 11.12 -16.37 2.36
N LEU A 176 10.18 -15.50 2.76
CA LEU A 176 8.96 -15.23 2.00
C LEU A 176 9.24 -14.44 0.72
N VAL A 177 10.13 -13.44 0.78
CA VAL A 177 10.57 -12.67 -0.40
C VAL A 177 11.22 -13.60 -1.42
N GLN A 178 12.14 -14.47 -1.00
CA GLN A 178 12.79 -15.45 -1.90
C GLN A 178 11.77 -16.40 -2.53
N LYS A 179 10.80 -16.85 -1.77
CA LYS A 179 9.80 -17.83 -2.24
C LYS A 179 8.69 -17.21 -3.08
N GLN A 180 8.24 -16.00 -2.75
CA GLN A 180 7.03 -15.42 -3.34
C GLN A 180 7.28 -14.22 -4.24
N VAL A 181 8.33 -13.42 -4.01
CA VAL A 181 8.60 -12.20 -4.77
C VAL A 181 9.56 -12.47 -5.92
N VAL A 182 10.70 -13.09 -5.64
CA VAL A 182 11.74 -13.33 -6.66
C VAL A 182 11.20 -14.09 -7.88
N PRO A 183 10.41 -15.17 -7.74
CA PRO A 183 9.87 -15.89 -8.89
C PRO A 183 8.89 -15.10 -9.76
N VAL A 184 8.26 -14.06 -9.19
CA VAL A 184 7.32 -13.20 -9.92
C VAL A 184 8.02 -12.48 -11.08
N PHE A 185 9.29 -12.12 -10.91
CA PHE A 185 10.10 -11.48 -11.94
C PHE A 185 10.38 -12.33 -13.18
N ASN A 186 10.09 -13.63 -13.14
CA ASN A 186 10.09 -14.48 -14.35
C ASN A 186 8.86 -14.21 -15.25
N ARG A 187 7.82 -13.53 -14.73
CA ARG A 187 6.55 -13.30 -15.43
C ARG A 187 6.32 -11.84 -15.78
N VAL A 188 6.78 -10.92 -14.93
CA VAL A 188 6.64 -9.47 -15.11
C VAL A 188 7.93 -8.75 -14.81
N ASP A 189 8.05 -7.52 -15.29
CA ASP A 189 9.18 -6.65 -14.99
C ASP A 189 8.93 -5.77 -13.75
N VAL A 190 7.68 -5.51 -13.42
CA VAL A 190 7.32 -4.57 -12.35
C VAL A 190 6.44 -5.24 -11.29
N ILE A 191 6.80 -5.07 -10.04
CA ILE A 191 5.98 -5.39 -8.87
C ILE A 191 5.66 -4.09 -8.15
N ILE A 192 4.36 -3.83 -7.90
CA ILE A 192 3.88 -2.70 -7.10
C ILE A 192 3.49 -3.21 -5.72
N THR A 193 4.00 -2.59 -4.67
CA THR A 193 3.70 -2.99 -3.29
C THR A 193 3.58 -1.79 -2.35
N GLN A 194 2.99 -2.00 -1.18
CA GLN A 194 2.79 -0.99 -0.16
C GLN A 194 4.08 -0.70 0.59
N GLY A 195 4.27 0.57 0.94
CA GLY A 195 5.21 0.94 1.99
C GLY A 195 4.54 0.98 3.36
N PHE A 196 5.29 1.26 4.43
CA PHE A 196 4.80 1.58 5.76
C PHE A 196 4.13 0.44 6.53
N ILE A 197 3.59 -0.58 5.89
CA ILE A 197 2.82 -1.65 6.52
C ILE A 197 3.52 -3.01 6.43
N GLY A 198 3.12 -3.93 7.31
CA GLY A 198 3.50 -5.33 7.31
C GLY A 198 2.38 -6.20 7.86
N GLY A 199 2.59 -7.50 7.92
CA GLY A 199 1.63 -8.49 8.42
C GLY A 199 2.15 -9.28 9.61
N THR A 200 1.25 -9.62 10.54
CA THR A 200 1.54 -10.53 11.63
C THR A 200 1.25 -11.98 11.24
N SER A 201 1.73 -12.94 12.04
CA SER A 201 1.40 -14.37 11.87
C SER A 201 -0.09 -14.68 12.06
N GLU A 202 -0.84 -13.77 12.65
CA GLU A 202 -2.28 -13.86 12.91
C GLU A 202 -3.12 -13.17 11.83
N ASN A 203 -2.48 -12.74 10.73
CA ASN A 203 -3.08 -12.00 9.61
C ASN A 203 -3.62 -10.61 9.99
N TYR A 204 -3.09 -9.97 11.02
CA TYR A 204 -3.36 -8.57 11.30
C TYR A 204 -2.35 -7.66 10.60
N THR A 205 -2.81 -6.48 10.23
CA THR A 205 -1.93 -5.45 9.67
C THR A 205 -1.20 -4.71 10.78
N THR A 206 0.06 -4.38 10.54
CA THR A 206 0.87 -3.51 11.39
C THR A 206 1.44 -2.37 10.60
N THR A 207 1.83 -1.29 11.29
CA THR A 207 2.58 -0.19 10.68
C THR A 207 3.99 -0.11 11.26
N LEU A 208 4.94 0.34 10.42
CA LEU A 208 6.38 0.37 10.73
C LEU A 208 6.83 1.68 11.37
N GLY A 209 5.87 2.54 11.74
CA GLY A 209 6.17 3.83 12.35
C GLY A 209 6.62 4.90 11.35
N ARG A 210 7.27 5.94 11.86
CA ARG A 210 7.68 7.11 11.09
C ARG A 210 8.60 6.73 9.93
N GLU A 211 8.37 7.35 8.75
CA GLU A 211 9.12 7.09 7.52
C GLU A 211 9.05 5.62 7.06
N GLY A 212 7.99 4.89 7.48
CA GLY A 212 7.85 3.46 7.25
C GLY A 212 7.92 3.06 5.79
N SER A 213 7.49 3.90 4.83
CA SER A 213 7.61 3.56 3.40
C SER A 213 9.05 3.61 2.90
N ASP A 214 9.89 4.52 3.41
CA ASP A 214 11.33 4.55 3.11
C ASP A 214 12.02 3.34 3.76
N TYR A 215 11.58 2.98 4.98
CA TYR A 215 12.07 1.79 5.66
C TYR A 215 11.69 0.51 4.89
N THR A 216 10.43 0.39 4.40
CA THR A 216 10.02 -0.74 3.54
C THR A 216 10.89 -0.86 2.30
N ALA A 217 11.18 0.27 1.61
CA ALA A 217 12.06 0.26 0.44
C ALA A 217 13.48 -0.19 0.79
N ALA A 218 14.01 0.24 1.94
CA ALA A 218 15.31 -0.19 2.43
C ALA A 218 15.34 -1.69 2.79
N ILE A 219 14.26 -2.21 3.39
CA ILE A 219 14.11 -3.65 3.69
C ILE A 219 14.19 -4.46 2.41
N PHE A 220 13.36 -4.16 1.39
CA PHE A 220 13.40 -4.87 0.12
C PHE A 220 14.71 -4.70 -0.64
N ALA A 221 15.41 -3.61 -0.40
CA ALA A 221 16.71 -3.39 -0.97
C ALA A 221 17.82 -4.19 -0.25
N TYR A 222 17.61 -4.61 0.97
CA TYR A 222 18.53 -5.43 1.76
C TYR A 222 18.27 -6.93 1.57
N LEU A 223 17.00 -7.36 1.57
CA LEU A 223 16.58 -8.76 1.36
C LEU A 223 16.84 -9.25 -0.06
#